data_46cbf87dc4847d0199fb44460694ccbe
#
_entry.id   46cbf87dc4847d0199fb44460694ccbe
#
_cell.length_a   1.000
_cell.length_b   1.000
_cell.length_c   1.000
_cell.angle_alpha   90.00
_cell.angle_beta   90.00
_cell.angle_gamma   90.00
#
_symmetry.space_group_name_H-M   'P 1'
#
loop_
_entity.id
_entity.type
_entity.pdbx_description
1 polymer ?
#
loop_
_entity_poly.entity_id
_entity_poly.type
_entity_poly.pdbx_seq_one_letter_code
_entity_poly.pdbx_strand_id
1 'polypeptide(L)'
;AKQSLLSVRGLFININKGVIISWLIAYVVMGAAYGSIYGDMQTFLESNEMMKQMFSHTGFSIEESFTGTVMMVLIGLVSILPIAIVNKLFSEERRLHLSQIYATKVTRSQLYWTSIGLSILSGLLGVLLAAGSLGGTAISAMGNSGEMDIVDFFAAGFNLFPTVLFFIGLAALALGWAPKLGKIVYIYLTFSFLLNYFSGLIDLPEWFLNTAIQSWMPQMPMDDFEASVFLTVTIISIALIVIGFLGYSRRDMNEGA
;
A
#
# COMPACT_ATOMS: atom_id res chain seq x y z
N ALA A 1 -6.51 5.92 -30.30
CA ALA A 1 -5.57 6.50 -29.32
C ALA A 1 -5.85 7.96 -28.96
N LYS A 2 -6.43 8.78 -29.86
CA LYS A 2 -6.76 10.19 -29.59
C LYS A 2 -8.03 10.40 -28.73
N GLN A 3 -8.96 9.46 -28.70
CA GLN A 3 -10.20 9.60 -27.92
C GLN A 3 -10.00 9.43 -26.40
N SER A 4 -8.98 8.68 -25.96
CA SER A 4 -8.69 8.49 -24.53
C SER A 4 -8.16 9.75 -23.85
N LEU A 5 -7.52 10.65 -24.59
CA LEU A 5 -6.98 11.92 -24.08
C LEU A 5 -8.07 13.00 -23.89
N LEU A 6 -9.26 12.81 -24.48
CA LEU A 6 -10.38 13.74 -24.38
C LEU A 6 -11.24 13.52 -23.12
N SER A 7 -11.00 12.44 -22.38
CA SER A 7 -11.67 12.18 -21.10
C SER A 7 -10.74 12.47 -19.92
N VAL A 8 -11.32 12.93 -18.82
CA VAL A 8 -10.58 13.15 -17.54
C VAL A 8 -9.87 11.89 -17.09
N ARG A 9 -10.54 10.75 -17.20
CA ARG A 9 -9.99 9.44 -16.83
C ARG A 9 -8.78 9.09 -17.71
N GLY A 10 -8.90 9.26 -19.01
CA GLY A 10 -7.82 8.99 -19.96
C GLY A 10 -6.62 9.91 -19.73
N LEU A 11 -6.85 11.18 -19.44
CA LEU A 11 -5.79 12.13 -19.13
C LEU A 11 -5.05 11.74 -17.85
N PHE A 12 -5.78 11.44 -16.78
CA PHE A 12 -5.19 11.02 -15.49
C PHE A 12 -4.37 9.74 -15.61
N ILE A 13 -4.88 8.75 -16.32
CA ILE A 13 -4.15 7.51 -16.62
C ILE A 13 -2.89 7.82 -17.42
N ASN A 14 -2.99 8.66 -18.43
CA ASN A 14 -1.83 9.01 -19.26
C ASN A 14 -0.73 9.75 -18.49
N ILE A 15 -1.10 10.65 -17.58
CA ILE A 15 -0.15 11.37 -16.73
C ILE A 15 0.58 10.42 -15.76
N ASN A 16 -0.13 9.45 -15.21
CA ASN A 16 0.39 8.55 -14.18
C ASN A 16 0.93 7.21 -14.71
N LYS A 17 0.66 6.85 -15.97
CA LYS A 17 0.97 5.51 -16.52
C LYS A 17 2.44 5.09 -16.36
N GLY A 18 3.36 6.01 -16.58
CA GLY A 18 4.80 5.71 -16.49
C GLY A 18 5.20 5.34 -15.05
N VAL A 19 4.74 6.12 -14.09
CA VAL A 19 4.99 5.88 -12.67
C VAL A 19 4.31 4.59 -12.20
N ILE A 20 3.06 4.37 -12.61
CA ILE A 20 2.30 3.16 -12.26
C ILE A 20 3.03 1.92 -12.79
N ILE A 21 3.38 1.88 -14.08
CA ILE A 21 4.05 0.73 -14.69
C ILE A 21 5.39 0.47 -14.00
N SER A 22 6.18 1.50 -13.74
CA SER A 22 7.47 1.37 -13.06
C SER A 22 7.33 0.76 -11.68
N TRP A 23 6.38 1.20 -10.89
CA TRP A 23 6.13 0.66 -9.55
C TRP A 23 5.57 -0.74 -9.57
N LEU A 24 4.66 -1.07 -10.50
CA LEU A 24 4.12 -2.41 -10.64
C LEU A 24 5.21 -3.42 -11.03
N ILE A 25 6.13 -3.04 -11.92
CA ILE A 25 7.31 -3.86 -12.24
C ILE A 25 8.20 -4.03 -11.01
N ALA A 26 8.44 -2.97 -10.25
CA ALA A 26 9.24 -3.01 -9.03
C ALA A 26 8.63 -3.97 -7.98
N TYR A 27 7.32 -3.99 -7.82
CA TYR A 27 6.65 -4.93 -6.90
C TYR A 27 6.84 -6.38 -7.32
N VAL A 28 6.73 -6.68 -8.60
CA VAL A 28 6.99 -8.02 -9.13
C VAL A 28 8.44 -8.43 -8.88
N VAL A 29 9.39 -7.55 -9.17
CA VAL A 29 10.82 -7.83 -8.95
C VAL A 29 11.14 -8.03 -7.48
N MET A 30 10.64 -7.18 -6.60
CA MET A 30 10.84 -7.32 -5.15
C MET A 30 10.19 -8.58 -4.59
N GLY A 31 8.97 -8.89 -4.99
CA GLY A 31 8.30 -10.12 -4.60
C GLY A 31 9.06 -11.35 -5.04
N ALA A 32 9.54 -11.38 -6.29
CA ALA A 32 10.35 -12.47 -6.82
C ALA A 32 11.70 -12.61 -6.09
N ALA A 33 12.35 -11.50 -5.77
CA ALA A 33 13.61 -11.50 -5.02
C ALA A 33 13.45 -12.11 -3.62
N TYR A 34 12.43 -11.71 -2.88
CA TYR A 34 12.13 -12.29 -1.57
C TYR A 34 11.68 -13.76 -1.68
N GLY A 35 10.88 -14.08 -2.67
CA GLY A 35 10.42 -15.46 -2.88
C GLY A 35 11.54 -16.44 -3.19
N SER A 36 12.58 -16.00 -3.90
CA SER A 36 13.74 -16.84 -4.23
C SER A 36 14.54 -17.32 -3.02
N ILE A 37 14.40 -16.64 -1.87
CA ILE A 37 15.11 -16.99 -0.62
C ILE A 37 14.47 -18.21 0.07
N TYR A 38 13.22 -18.52 -0.22
CA TYR A 38 12.48 -19.58 0.48
C TYR A 38 13.11 -20.97 0.40
N GLY A 39 13.86 -21.26 -0.66
CA GLY A 39 14.58 -22.52 -0.79
C GLY A 39 15.74 -22.70 0.20
N ASP A 40 16.40 -21.61 0.56
CA ASP A 40 17.60 -21.61 1.42
C ASP A 40 17.33 -20.92 2.77
N MET A 41 16.09 -20.83 3.17
CA MET A 41 15.68 -20.00 4.31
C MET A 41 16.28 -20.45 5.63
N GLN A 42 16.37 -21.74 5.90
CA GLN A 42 16.97 -22.26 7.11
C GLN A 42 18.44 -21.86 7.22
N THR A 43 19.20 -22.04 6.13
CA THR A 43 20.62 -21.66 6.09
C THR A 43 20.80 -20.14 6.29
N PHE A 44 19.92 -19.34 5.70
CA PHE A 44 19.95 -17.90 5.83
C PHE A 44 19.70 -17.43 7.28
N LEU A 45 18.76 -18.05 7.98
CA LEU A 45 18.43 -17.70 9.36
C LEU A 45 19.46 -18.20 10.37
N GLU A 46 20.05 -19.38 10.14
CA GLU A 46 21.11 -19.92 10.99
C GLU A 46 22.38 -19.06 10.97
N SER A 47 22.61 -18.33 9.90
CA SER A 47 23.76 -17.44 9.74
C SER A 47 23.65 -16.11 10.50
N ASN A 48 22.47 -15.74 10.99
CA ASN A 48 22.23 -14.45 11.63
C ASN A 48 21.25 -14.55 12.80
N GLU A 49 21.76 -14.44 14.02
CA GLU A 49 20.95 -14.55 15.25
C GLU A 49 19.84 -13.50 15.36
N MET A 50 20.08 -12.28 14.87
CA MET A 50 19.06 -11.23 14.86
C MET A 50 17.89 -11.59 13.92
N MET A 51 18.19 -12.09 12.74
CA MET A 51 17.19 -12.58 11.78
C MET A 51 16.39 -13.74 12.35
N LYS A 52 17.06 -14.65 13.05
CA LYS A 52 16.41 -15.78 13.72
C LYS A 52 15.42 -15.32 14.79
N GLN A 53 15.77 -14.33 15.60
CA GLN A 53 14.86 -13.75 16.59
C GLN A 53 13.65 -13.04 15.94
N MET A 54 13.85 -12.38 14.82
CA MET A 54 12.77 -11.67 14.11
C MET A 54 11.76 -12.62 13.44
N PHE A 55 12.22 -13.76 12.92
CA PHE A 55 11.43 -14.63 12.07
C PHE A 55 11.06 -15.97 12.70
N SER A 56 11.56 -16.29 13.91
CA SER A 56 11.18 -17.52 14.61
C SER A 56 10.00 -17.28 15.55
N HIS A 57 8.87 -17.91 15.24
CA HIS A 57 7.69 -17.92 16.10
C HIS A 57 7.35 -19.36 16.49
N THR A 58 7.05 -19.56 17.78
CA THR A 58 6.72 -20.89 18.29
C THR A 58 5.45 -21.44 17.65
N GLY A 59 5.53 -22.65 17.09
CA GLY A 59 4.39 -23.32 16.49
C GLY A 59 4.17 -23.09 15.01
N PHE A 60 5.02 -22.26 14.37
CA PHE A 60 4.95 -21.96 12.94
C PHE A 60 6.25 -22.31 12.23
N SER A 61 6.17 -22.64 10.95
CA SER A 61 7.35 -22.81 10.13
C SER A 61 8.09 -21.48 9.94
N ILE A 62 9.37 -21.56 9.60
CA ILE A 62 10.18 -20.36 9.29
C ILE A 62 9.59 -19.63 8.07
N GLU A 63 9.14 -20.38 7.09
CA GLU A 63 8.51 -19.88 5.87
C GLU A 63 7.22 -19.11 6.18
N GLU A 64 6.37 -19.61 7.07
CA GLU A 64 5.16 -18.91 7.51
C GLU A 64 5.46 -17.61 8.24
N SER A 65 6.42 -17.64 9.15
CA SER A 65 6.86 -16.46 9.91
C SER A 65 7.49 -15.39 9.01
N PHE A 66 8.33 -15.82 8.07
CA PHE A 66 8.93 -14.93 7.09
C PHE A 66 7.90 -14.30 6.16
N THR A 67 6.91 -15.08 5.71
CA THR A 67 5.81 -14.59 4.87
C THR A 67 5.03 -13.47 5.54
N GLY A 68 4.69 -13.60 6.82
CA GLY A 68 3.99 -12.57 7.57
C GLY A 68 4.75 -11.24 7.59
N THR A 69 6.05 -11.28 7.85
CA THR A 69 6.90 -10.08 7.91
C THR A 69 7.16 -9.49 6.53
N VAL A 70 7.53 -10.31 5.56
CA VAL A 70 7.82 -9.85 4.18
C VAL A 70 6.58 -9.28 3.51
N MET A 71 5.42 -9.90 3.71
CA MET A 71 4.18 -9.39 3.14
C MET A 71 3.87 -8.00 3.66
N MET A 72 4.10 -7.74 4.94
CA MET A 72 3.91 -6.42 5.52
C MET A 72 4.89 -5.39 4.93
N VAL A 73 6.14 -5.76 4.70
CA VAL A 73 7.13 -4.92 4.02
C VAL A 73 6.67 -4.58 2.61
N LEU A 74 6.27 -5.59 1.83
CA LEU A 74 5.82 -5.42 0.44
C LEU A 74 4.56 -4.55 0.34
N ILE A 75 3.58 -4.78 1.20
CA ILE A 75 2.34 -4.00 1.19
C ILE A 75 2.57 -2.55 1.67
N GLY A 76 3.51 -2.33 2.59
CA GLY A 76 3.98 -0.99 2.92
C GLY A 76 4.57 -0.26 1.70
N LEU A 77 5.38 -0.93 0.91
CA LEU A 77 5.92 -0.38 -0.34
C LEU A 77 4.82 -0.17 -1.41
N VAL A 78 3.84 -1.07 -1.48
CA VAL A 78 2.68 -0.91 -2.37
C VAL A 78 1.89 0.35 -2.06
N SER A 79 1.85 0.79 -0.81
CA SER A 79 1.13 2.00 -0.39
C SER A 79 1.76 3.30 -0.92
N ILE A 80 3.02 3.30 -1.31
CA ILE A 80 3.73 4.48 -1.82
C ILE A 80 3.09 4.98 -3.12
N LEU A 81 2.81 4.10 -4.07
CA LEU A 81 2.25 4.46 -5.36
C LEU A 81 0.85 5.11 -5.25
N PRO A 82 -0.13 4.54 -4.52
CA PRO A 82 -1.41 5.19 -4.31
C PRO A 82 -1.31 6.58 -3.69
N ILE A 83 -0.47 6.76 -2.68
CA ILE A 83 -0.21 8.06 -2.07
C ILE A 83 0.33 9.04 -3.11
N ALA A 84 1.29 8.61 -3.93
CA ALA A 84 1.86 9.43 -5.00
C ALA A 84 0.80 9.87 -6.02
N ILE A 85 -0.12 8.99 -6.40
CA ILE A 85 -1.20 9.31 -7.34
C ILE A 85 -2.14 10.38 -6.77
N VAL A 86 -2.54 10.26 -5.50
CA VAL A 86 -3.38 11.26 -4.84
C VAL A 86 -2.66 12.61 -4.74
N ASN A 87 -1.39 12.61 -4.32
CA ASN A 87 -0.59 13.82 -4.21
C ASN A 87 -0.31 14.47 -5.57
N LYS A 88 -0.30 13.70 -6.64
CA LYS A 88 -0.13 14.19 -8.01
C LYS A 88 -1.24 15.17 -8.42
N LEU A 89 -2.47 14.95 -7.97
CA LEU A 89 -3.57 15.86 -8.24
C LEU A 89 -3.28 17.26 -7.72
N PHE A 90 -2.76 17.40 -6.49
CA PHE A 90 -2.36 18.69 -5.95
C PHE A 90 -1.16 19.32 -6.67
N SER A 91 -0.19 18.50 -7.06
CA SER A 91 0.97 18.95 -7.85
C SER A 91 0.55 19.52 -9.21
N GLU A 92 -0.40 18.87 -9.90
CA GLU A 92 -0.94 19.36 -11.16
C GLU A 92 -1.76 20.65 -10.98
N GLU A 93 -2.52 20.76 -9.88
CA GLU A 93 -3.23 21.96 -9.49
C GLU A 93 -2.27 23.16 -9.32
N ARG A 94 -1.17 22.96 -8.57
CA ARG A 94 -0.15 24.00 -8.34
C ARG A 94 0.58 24.44 -9.61
N ARG A 95 0.73 23.57 -10.59
CA ARG A 95 1.38 23.87 -11.86
C ARG A 95 0.45 24.54 -12.87
N LEU A 96 -0.75 24.91 -12.47
CA LEU A 96 -1.78 25.53 -13.32
C LEU A 96 -2.28 24.62 -14.47
N HIS A 97 -1.88 23.35 -14.50
CA HIS A 97 -2.32 22.42 -15.53
C HIS A 97 -3.83 22.19 -15.48
N LEU A 98 -4.44 22.31 -14.28
CA LEU A 98 -5.87 22.13 -14.10
C LEU A 98 -6.70 23.32 -14.62
N SER A 99 -6.15 24.55 -14.64
CA SER A 99 -6.86 25.71 -15.20
C SER A 99 -7.23 25.51 -16.66
N GLN A 100 -6.37 24.82 -17.43
CA GLN A 100 -6.65 24.45 -18.81
C GLN A 100 -7.74 23.36 -18.92
N ILE A 101 -7.82 22.46 -17.92
CA ILE A 101 -8.81 21.40 -17.86
C ILE A 101 -10.17 21.96 -17.44
N TYR A 102 -10.21 22.93 -16.52
CA TYR A 102 -11.44 23.59 -16.08
C TYR A 102 -12.06 24.51 -17.16
N ALA A 103 -11.29 24.93 -18.14
CA ALA A 103 -11.82 25.56 -19.33
C ALA A 103 -12.69 24.60 -20.18
N THR A 104 -12.53 23.31 -19.97
CA THR A 104 -13.42 22.27 -20.46
C THR A 104 -14.43 21.91 -19.35
N LYS A 105 -15.60 21.38 -19.68
CA LYS A 105 -16.70 21.07 -18.74
C LYS A 105 -16.39 19.98 -17.67
N VAL A 106 -15.17 19.96 -17.13
CA VAL A 106 -14.71 18.99 -16.15
C VAL A 106 -14.98 19.48 -14.74
N THR A 107 -15.61 18.66 -13.91
CA THR A 107 -15.91 19.01 -12.52
C THR A 107 -14.80 18.56 -11.56
N ARG A 108 -14.67 19.27 -10.43
CA ARG A 108 -13.77 18.87 -9.32
C ARG A 108 -14.05 17.46 -8.83
N SER A 109 -15.32 17.10 -8.75
CA SER A 109 -15.76 15.76 -8.36
C SER A 109 -15.18 14.68 -9.27
N GLN A 110 -15.20 14.89 -10.58
CA GLN A 110 -14.63 13.95 -11.55
C GLN A 110 -13.12 13.78 -11.37
N LEU A 111 -12.38 14.86 -11.15
CA LEU A 111 -10.93 14.81 -10.90
C LEU A 111 -10.61 14.04 -9.62
N TYR A 112 -11.28 14.37 -8.53
CA TYR A 112 -11.07 13.74 -7.24
C TYR A 112 -11.33 12.22 -7.31
N TRP A 113 -12.50 11.83 -7.75
CA TRP A 113 -12.89 10.42 -7.79
C TRP A 113 -12.12 9.61 -8.83
N THR A 114 -11.67 10.23 -9.92
CA THR A 114 -10.77 9.58 -10.87
C THR A 114 -9.42 9.32 -10.22
N SER A 115 -8.86 10.28 -9.49
CA SER A 115 -7.61 10.11 -8.75
C SER A 115 -7.71 9.03 -7.68
N ILE A 116 -8.77 9.05 -6.87
CA ILE A 116 -9.01 8.05 -5.83
C ILE A 116 -9.22 6.65 -6.46
N GLY A 117 -10.04 6.55 -7.50
CA GLY A 117 -10.27 5.29 -8.21
C GLY A 117 -8.99 4.69 -8.79
N LEU A 118 -8.16 5.51 -9.40
CA LEU A 118 -6.86 5.08 -9.93
C LEU A 118 -5.90 4.64 -8.81
N SER A 119 -5.90 5.34 -7.68
CA SER A 119 -5.10 4.99 -6.51
C SER A 119 -5.51 3.65 -5.91
N ILE A 120 -6.81 3.42 -5.74
CA ILE A 120 -7.34 2.15 -5.23
C ILE A 120 -7.02 1.01 -6.19
N LEU A 121 -7.23 1.21 -7.49
CA LEU A 121 -6.94 0.19 -8.49
C LEU A 121 -5.45 -0.16 -8.53
N SER A 122 -4.58 0.84 -8.53
CA SER A 122 -3.13 0.62 -8.51
C SER A 122 -2.66 -0.06 -7.23
N GLY A 123 -3.25 0.29 -6.09
CA GLY A 123 -3.00 -0.37 -4.81
C GLY A 123 -3.42 -1.84 -4.83
N LEU A 124 -4.60 -2.14 -5.35
CA LEU A 124 -5.09 -3.52 -5.48
C LEU A 124 -4.21 -4.34 -6.42
N LEU A 125 -3.87 -3.81 -7.59
CA LEU A 125 -2.96 -4.47 -8.52
C LEU A 125 -1.58 -4.66 -7.90
N GLY A 126 -1.08 -3.67 -7.17
CA GLY A 126 0.20 -3.77 -6.45
C GLY A 126 0.20 -4.90 -5.42
N VAL A 127 -0.85 -5.01 -4.63
CA VAL A 127 -1.02 -6.12 -3.66
C VAL A 127 -1.04 -7.47 -4.35
N LEU A 128 -1.83 -7.61 -5.41
CA LEU A 128 -1.93 -8.88 -6.15
C LEU A 128 -0.62 -9.26 -6.83
N LEU A 129 0.08 -8.32 -7.44
CA LEU A 129 1.36 -8.56 -8.09
C LEU A 129 2.46 -8.89 -7.08
N ALA A 130 2.54 -8.15 -5.97
CA ALA A 130 3.51 -8.42 -4.91
C ALA A 130 3.28 -9.80 -4.27
N ALA A 131 2.05 -10.11 -3.89
CA ALA A 131 1.69 -11.40 -3.30
C ALA A 131 1.86 -12.54 -4.29
N GLY A 132 1.46 -12.37 -5.54
CA GLY A 132 1.57 -13.38 -6.58
C GLY A 132 3.01 -13.68 -6.98
N SER A 133 3.86 -12.67 -7.12
CA SER A 133 5.29 -12.86 -7.43
C SER A 133 6.05 -13.48 -6.27
N LEU A 134 5.76 -13.03 -5.03
CA LEU A 134 6.32 -13.65 -3.82
C LEU A 134 5.91 -15.13 -3.73
N GLY A 135 4.62 -15.42 -3.85
CA GLY A 135 4.09 -16.78 -3.74
C GLY A 135 4.56 -17.69 -4.85
N GLY A 136 4.54 -17.23 -6.08
CA GLY A 136 4.99 -18.02 -7.23
C GLY A 136 6.45 -18.41 -7.15
N THR A 137 7.33 -17.47 -6.83
CA THR A 137 8.77 -17.75 -6.67
C THR A 137 9.07 -18.54 -5.41
N ALA A 138 8.38 -18.28 -4.30
CA ALA A 138 8.55 -19.03 -3.05
C ALA A 138 8.18 -20.51 -3.24
N ILE A 139 7.05 -20.81 -3.86
CA ILE A 139 6.61 -22.19 -4.13
C ILE A 139 7.58 -22.89 -5.07
N SER A 140 8.06 -22.20 -6.11
CA SER A 140 9.08 -22.75 -7.01
C SER A 140 10.39 -23.06 -6.27
N ALA A 141 10.81 -22.20 -5.34
CA ALA A 141 12.04 -22.38 -4.57
C ALA A 141 11.93 -23.52 -3.52
N MET A 142 10.76 -23.65 -2.87
CA MET A 142 10.51 -24.70 -1.89
C MET A 142 10.31 -26.10 -2.54
N GLY A 143 9.91 -26.14 -3.79
CA GLY A 143 9.59 -27.39 -4.50
C GLY A 143 8.39 -28.10 -3.86
N ASN A 144 8.43 -29.45 -3.85
CA ASN A 144 7.34 -30.27 -3.32
C ASN A 144 7.35 -30.42 -1.78
N SER A 145 8.27 -29.76 -1.09
CA SER A 145 8.43 -29.86 0.36
C SER A 145 7.72 -28.71 1.12
N GLY A 146 7.13 -27.75 0.39
CA GLY A 146 6.48 -26.60 1.01
C GLY A 146 5.09 -26.94 1.57
N GLU A 147 4.82 -26.42 2.77
CA GLU A 147 3.52 -26.54 3.44
C GLU A 147 2.54 -25.42 3.01
N MET A 148 3.01 -24.44 2.21
CA MET A 148 2.24 -23.26 1.82
C MET A 148 1.79 -23.34 0.37
N ASP A 149 0.53 -22.96 0.14
CA ASP A 149 -0.06 -22.81 -1.20
C ASP A 149 -0.07 -21.35 -1.66
N ILE A 150 -0.26 -21.15 -2.96
CA ILE A 150 -0.38 -19.79 -3.54
C ILE A 150 -1.51 -18.97 -2.89
N VAL A 151 -2.57 -19.64 -2.45
CA VAL A 151 -3.70 -19.01 -1.77
C VAL A 151 -3.27 -18.38 -0.44
N ASP A 152 -2.33 -18.99 0.29
CA ASP A 152 -1.81 -18.45 1.54
C ASP A 152 -1.11 -17.11 1.34
N PHE A 153 -0.37 -16.98 0.25
CA PHE A 153 0.30 -15.73 -0.13
C PHE A 153 -0.68 -14.64 -0.53
N PHE A 154 -1.67 -14.95 -1.35
CA PHE A 154 -2.71 -14.01 -1.73
C PHE A 154 -3.57 -13.58 -0.52
N ALA A 155 -3.91 -14.51 0.35
CA ALA A 155 -4.64 -14.22 1.57
C ALA A 155 -3.85 -13.30 2.50
N ALA A 156 -2.57 -13.57 2.70
CA ALA A 156 -1.68 -12.74 3.52
C ALA A 156 -1.55 -11.33 2.94
N GLY A 157 -1.44 -11.17 1.63
CA GLY A 157 -1.36 -9.88 0.97
C GLY A 157 -2.67 -9.12 1.01
N PHE A 158 -3.77 -9.74 0.62
CA PHE A 158 -5.08 -9.10 0.59
C PHE A 158 -5.60 -8.71 1.97
N ASN A 159 -5.24 -9.48 3.00
CA ASN A 159 -5.53 -9.13 4.40
C ASN A 159 -4.99 -7.76 4.79
N LEU A 160 -3.88 -7.32 4.20
CA LEU A 160 -3.24 -6.02 4.47
C LEU A 160 -3.74 -4.90 3.54
N PHE A 161 -4.61 -5.20 2.58
CA PHE A 161 -5.15 -4.19 1.66
C PHE A 161 -5.87 -3.03 2.36
N PRO A 162 -6.61 -3.22 3.46
CA PRO A 162 -7.19 -2.11 4.22
C PRO A 162 -6.18 -1.06 4.67
N THR A 163 -4.93 -1.44 4.95
CA THR A 163 -3.87 -0.47 5.29
C THR A 163 -3.51 0.41 4.11
N VAL A 164 -3.49 -0.14 2.90
CA VAL A 164 -3.31 0.64 1.65
C VAL A 164 -4.44 1.64 1.50
N LEU A 165 -5.69 1.22 1.70
CA LEU A 165 -6.85 2.11 1.69
C LEU A 165 -6.76 3.21 2.75
N PHE A 166 -6.26 2.89 3.93
CA PHE A 166 -6.05 3.85 5.00
C PHE A 166 -5.06 4.95 4.59
N PHE A 167 -3.95 4.60 3.98
CA PHE A 167 -2.99 5.59 3.47
C PHE A 167 -3.56 6.42 2.32
N ILE A 168 -4.35 5.83 1.45
CA ILE A 168 -5.12 6.57 0.44
C ILE A 168 -6.07 7.57 1.13
N GLY A 169 -6.77 7.14 2.17
CA GLY A 169 -7.66 7.96 2.96
C GLY A 169 -6.95 9.16 3.62
N LEU A 170 -5.77 8.94 4.20
CA LEU A 170 -4.95 10.02 4.76
C LEU A 170 -4.48 11.00 3.68
N ALA A 171 -4.04 10.50 2.54
CA ALA A 171 -3.64 11.35 1.41
C ALA A 171 -4.83 12.16 0.87
N ALA A 172 -6.01 11.55 0.78
CA ALA A 172 -7.25 12.20 0.36
C ALA A 172 -7.69 13.28 1.36
N LEU A 173 -7.57 13.00 2.65
CA LEU A 173 -7.86 13.97 3.71
C LEU A 173 -6.94 15.18 3.62
N ALA A 174 -5.63 14.95 3.45
CA ALA A 174 -4.66 16.01 3.24
C ALA A 174 -4.95 16.82 1.97
N LEU A 175 -5.26 16.16 0.85
CA LEU A 175 -5.63 16.81 -0.40
C LEU A 175 -6.83 17.75 -0.24
N GLY A 176 -7.82 17.33 0.54
CA GLY A 176 -9.04 18.11 0.73
C GLY A 176 -8.87 19.29 1.68
N TRP A 177 -8.22 19.09 2.81
CA TRP A 177 -8.19 20.06 3.91
C TRP A 177 -6.85 20.75 4.12
N ALA A 178 -5.75 20.07 3.83
CA ALA A 178 -4.40 20.58 4.04
C ALA A 178 -3.44 20.05 2.95
N PRO A 179 -3.62 20.45 1.69
CA PRO A 179 -2.91 19.85 0.56
C PRO A 179 -1.39 19.99 0.63
N LYS A 180 -0.88 21.00 1.32
CA LYS A 180 0.56 21.20 1.55
C LYS A 180 1.17 20.10 2.46
N LEU A 181 0.33 19.42 3.24
CA LEU A 181 0.74 18.35 4.17
C LEU A 181 0.67 16.94 3.55
N GLY A 182 0.39 16.81 2.26
CA GLY A 182 0.30 15.50 1.59
C GLY A 182 1.54 14.63 1.74
N LYS A 183 2.74 15.22 1.82
CA LYS A 183 4.00 14.51 2.02
C LYS A 183 4.16 13.94 3.44
N ILE A 184 3.44 14.45 4.43
CA ILE A 184 3.46 13.92 5.80
C ILE A 184 2.91 12.50 5.85
N VAL A 185 2.04 12.13 4.93
CA VAL A 185 1.53 10.76 4.81
C VAL A 185 2.66 9.75 4.61
N TYR A 186 3.68 10.10 3.83
CA TYR A 186 4.88 9.26 3.67
C TYR A 186 5.67 9.12 4.97
N ILE A 187 5.75 10.18 5.75
CA ILE A 187 6.43 10.16 7.07
C ILE A 187 5.68 9.22 8.01
N TYR A 188 4.36 9.31 8.04
CA TYR A 188 3.53 8.39 8.84
C TYR A 188 3.63 6.94 8.35
N LEU A 189 3.64 6.72 7.04
CA LEU A 189 3.86 5.38 6.47
C LEU A 189 5.20 4.79 6.95
N THR A 190 6.27 5.56 6.87
CA THR A 190 7.60 5.14 7.33
C THR A 190 7.61 4.86 8.84
N PHE A 191 7.02 5.75 9.63
CA PHE A 191 6.88 5.58 11.08
C PHE A 191 6.13 4.30 11.43
N SER A 192 4.95 4.11 10.85
CA SER A 192 4.11 2.94 11.07
C SER A 192 4.82 1.64 10.68
N PHE A 193 5.49 1.64 9.53
CA PHE A 193 6.27 0.51 9.06
C PHE A 193 7.42 0.16 10.02
N LEU A 194 8.24 1.14 10.40
CA LEU A 194 9.39 0.90 11.28
C LEU A 194 8.95 0.44 12.66
N LEU A 195 7.91 1.06 13.21
CA LEU A 195 7.39 0.69 14.52
C LEU A 195 6.90 -0.75 14.54
N ASN A 196 6.15 -1.15 13.54
CA ASN A 196 5.63 -2.50 13.45
C ASN A 196 6.73 -3.53 13.12
N TYR A 197 7.66 -3.19 12.24
CA TYR A 197 8.77 -4.07 11.86
C TYR A 197 9.68 -4.39 13.04
N PHE A 198 10.01 -3.40 13.85
CA PHE A 198 10.89 -3.55 15.02
C PHE A 198 10.17 -3.90 16.34
N SER A 199 8.85 -4.02 16.32
CA SER A 199 8.04 -4.35 17.51
C SER A 199 8.42 -5.68 18.16
N GLY A 200 8.91 -6.65 17.39
CA GLY A 200 9.39 -7.94 17.91
C GLY A 200 10.75 -7.89 18.59
N LEU A 201 11.52 -6.80 18.43
CA LEU A 201 12.86 -6.64 19.00
C LEU A 201 12.87 -5.72 20.22
N ILE A 202 11.90 -4.84 20.34
CA ILE A 202 11.78 -3.83 21.38
C ILE A 202 10.46 -4.02 22.10
N ASP A 203 10.50 -4.16 23.41
CA ASP A 203 9.30 -4.24 24.23
C ASP A 203 8.70 -2.84 24.40
N LEU A 204 7.71 -2.55 23.54
CA LEU A 204 7.02 -1.27 23.51
C LEU A 204 5.60 -1.39 24.10
N PRO A 205 5.09 -0.35 24.78
CA PRO A 205 3.73 -0.35 25.29
C PRO A 205 2.72 -0.54 24.15
N GLU A 206 1.67 -1.29 24.41
CA GLU A 206 0.62 -1.59 23.42
C GLU A 206 -0.01 -0.30 22.83
N TRP A 207 -0.27 0.70 23.67
CA TRP A 207 -0.82 1.97 23.20
C TRP A 207 0.08 2.67 22.17
N PHE A 208 1.40 2.51 22.30
CA PHE A 208 2.36 3.08 21.36
C PHE A 208 2.40 2.29 20.06
N LEU A 209 2.37 0.96 20.12
CA LEU A 209 2.28 0.10 18.95
C LEU A 209 0.99 0.35 18.16
N ASN A 210 -0.11 0.62 18.84
CA ASN A 210 -1.40 0.92 18.22
C ASN A 210 -1.47 2.26 17.49
N THR A 211 -0.46 3.12 17.61
CA THR A 211 -0.31 4.31 16.77
C THR A 211 0.08 3.98 15.32
N ALA A 212 0.63 2.78 15.09
CA ALA A 212 0.92 2.27 13.76
C ALA A 212 -0.28 1.48 13.23
N ILE A 213 -0.88 1.93 12.14
CA ILE A 213 -2.05 1.25 11.56
C ILE A 213 -1.76 -0.20 11.17
N GLN A 214 -0.55 -0.50 10.76
CA GLN A 214 -0.14 -1.85 10.37
C GLN A 214 -0.17 -2.82 11.54
N SER A 215 -0.02 -2.36 12.79
CA SER A 215 -0.10 -3.20 13.98
C SER A 215 -1.53 -3.68 14.30
N TRP A 216 -2.55 -3.06 13.71
CA TRP A 216 -3.95 -3.46 13.86
C TRP A 216 -4.28 -4.72 13.07
N MET A 217 -3.54 -4.99 12.01
CA MET A 217 -3.82 -6.09 11.11
C MET A 217 -3.13 -7.38 11.59
N PRO A 218 -3.83 -8.53 11.55
CA PRO A 218 -3.20 -9.82 11.80
C PRO A 218 -2.14 -10.11 10.74
N GLN A 219 -1.07 -10.81 11.14
CA GLN A 219 -0.01 -11.25 10.24
C GLN A 219 -0.28 -12.67 9.75
N MET A 220 -0.97 -12.80 8.64
CA MET A 220 -1.20 -14.10 8.03
C MET A 220 0.08 -14.63 7.34
N PRO A 221 0.34 -15.94 7.31
CA PRO A 221 -0.54 -17.02 7.75
C PRO A 221 -0.46 -17.40 9.24
N MET A 222 0.41 -16.73 10.02
CA MET A 222 0.55 -17.04 11.46
C MET A 222 -0.72 -16.74 12.25
N ASP A 223 -1.33 -15.60 11.98
CA ASP A 223 -2.59 -15.18 12.59
C ASP A 223 -3.76 -15.58 11.70
N ASP A 224 -4.90 -15.76 12.31
CA ASP A 224 -6.15 -15.98 11.59
C ASP A 224 -6.69 -14.66 11.03
N PHE A 225 -7.46 -14.75 9.95
CA PHE A 225 -8.15 -13.61 9.38
C PHE A 225 -9.21 -13.07 10.34
N GLU A 226 -9.11 -11.79 10.65
CA GLU A 226 -10.07 -11.07 11.50
C GLU A 226 -10.95 -10.14 10.68
N ALA A 227 -12.15 -10.59 10.34
CA ALA A 227 -13.11 -9.82 9.53
C ALA A 227 -13.48 -8.49 10.18
N SER A 228 -13.57 -8.43 11.51
CA SER A 228 -13.90 -7.20 12.25
C SER A 228 -12.85 -6.11 12.06
N VAL A 229 -11.58 -6.46 12.14
CA VAL A 229 -10.45 -5.53 11.92
C VAL A 229 -10.40 -5.11 10.47
N PHE A 230 -10.51 -6.04 9.54
CA PHE A 230 -10.52 -5.76 8.10
C PHE A 230 -11.62 -4.76 7.72
N LEU A 231 -12.84 -4.98 8.19
CA LEU A 231 -13.97 -4.10 7.93
C LEU A 231 -13.82 -2.75 8.63
N THR A 232 -13.34 -2.73 9.88
CA THR A 232 -13.15 -1.48 10.64
C THR A 232 -12.17 -0.56 9.94
N VAL A 233 -11.00 -1.06 9.55
CA VAL A 233 -9.98 -0.26 8.86
C VAL A 233 -10.48 0.19 7.49
N THR A 234 -11.20 -0.67 6.77
CA THR A 234 -11.80 -0.33 5.47
C THR A 234 -12.84 0.80 5.62
N ILE A 235 -13.72 0.71 6.62
CA ILE A 235 -14.75 1.73 6.87
C ILE A 235 -14.11 3.07 7.26
N ILE A 236 -13.11 3.06 8.14
CA ILE A 236 -12.36 4.27 8.50
C ILE A 236 -11.72 4.89 7.25
N SER A 237 -11.13 4.09 6.38
CA SER A 237 -10.50 4.54 5.14
C SER A 237 -11.50 5.19 4.19
N ILE A 238 -12.66 4.59 4.01
CA ILE A 238 -13.76 5.16 3.20
C ILE A 238 -14.24 6.48 3.80
N ALA A 239 -14.41 6.55 5.12
CA ALA A 239 -14.79 7.78 5.81
C ALA A 239 -13.77 8.91 5.58
N LEU A 240 -12.47 8.61 5.66
CA LEU A 240 -11.41 9.57 5.36
C LEU A 240 -11.46 10.08 3.92
N ILE A 241 -11.71 9.19 2.97
CA ILE A 241 -11.85 9.54 1.55
C ILE A 241 -13.05 10.48 1.33
N VAL A 242 -14.19 10.19 1.95
CA VAL A 242 -15.40 11.02 1.86
C VAL A 242 -15.19 12.38 2.52
N ILE A 243 -14.59 12.42 3.70
CA ILE A 243 -14.26 13.68 4.40
C ILE A 243 -13.26 14.49 3.57
N GLY A 244 -12.28 13.84 2.99
CA GLY A 244 -11.33 14.47 2.06
C GLY A 244 -12.04 15.09 0.85
N PHE A 245 -13.03 14.42 0.29
CA PHE A 245 -13.85 14.95 -0.81
C PHE A 245 -14.62 16.19 -0.40
N LEU A 246 -15.21 16.22 0.79
CA LEU A 246 -15.93 17.40 1.30
C LEU A 246 -15.00 18.61 1.41
N GLY A 247 -13.79 18.43 1.89
CA GLY A 247 -12.78 19.49 1.93
C GLY A 247 -12.34 19.92 0.53
N TYR A 248 -12.04 18.97 -0.34
CA TYR A 248 -11.61 19.24 -1.70
C TYR A 248 -12.66 20.01 -2.53
N SER A 249 -13.94 19.69 -2.36
CA SER A 249 -15.02 20.37 -3.07
C SER A 249 -15.28 21.81 -2.58
N ARG A 250 -14.85 22.14 -1.37
CA ARG A 250 -15.14 23.43 -0.72
C ARG A 250 -13.97 24.42 -0.71
N ARG A 251 -12.74 23.92 -0.82
CA ARG A 251 -11.56 24.81 -0.80
C ARG A 251 -11.38 25.56 -2.10
N ASP A 252 -10.81 26.75 -2.01
CA ASP A 252 -10.39 27.50 -3.18
C ASP A 252 -9.18 26.83 -3.85
N MET A 253 -9.07 26.97 -5.15
CA MET A 253 -7.92 26.49 -5.88
C MET A 253 -6.70 27.32 -5.57
N ASN A 254 -5.63 26.67 -5.11
CA ASN A 254 -4.34 27.33 -4.94
C ASN A 254 -3.64 27.46 -6.30
N GLU A 255 -4.02 28.50 -7.05
CA GLU A 255 -3.34 28.86 -8.28
C GLU A 255 -2.11 29.71 -7.93
N GLY A 256 -0.90 29.17 -8.15
CA GLY A 256 0.32 29.98 -8.20
C GLY A 256 0.92 30.43 -6.88
N ALA A 257 0.77 29.71 -5.77
CA ALA A 257 1.53 29.98 -4.54
C ALA A 257 2.81 29.15 -4.40
#